data_76d2a8f82fdf9ad77c5cb4cca250c287
#
_entry.id   76d2a8f82fdf9ad77c5cb4cca250c287
#
_cell.length_a   1.000
_cell.length_b   1.000
_cell.length_c   1.000
_cell.angle_alpha   90.00
_cell.angle_beta   90.00
_cell.angle_gamma   90.00
#
_symmetry.space_group_name_H-M   'P 1'
#
loop_
_entity.id
_entity.type
_entity.pdbx_description
1 polymer ?
#
loop_
_entity_poly.entity_id
_entity_poly.type
_entity_poly.pdbx_seq_one_letter_code
_entity_poly.pdbx_strand_id
1 'polypeptide(L)'
;LLSTSTCWRQDHNGFSHQSPMLISSLLDRPGHHVNCFFPVDASSVAPCFDFLMQSKNQVNLVTFNKTDEPIWQTEQEAVQNFKAGCSLFEFISNKKDDGTFDYLFVTAGDIATREAVEAIKLLRQDLPEKHFGLINVSALTYGAIGTTKNPLSQADFNQLFGQSAPISTSFHGYPNTFTDILSNYTDKKCIKGHGFEEQGSTVTPFAMLTMNHASRLHLALDV
;
A
#
# COMPACT_ATOMS: atom_id res chain seq x y z
N LEU A 1 5.26 17.00 -6.51
CA LEU A 1 3.81 17.00 -6.44
C LEU A 1 3.37 16.39 -5.11
N LEU A 2 2.54 17.11 -4.36
CA LEU A 2 1.96 16.61 -3.12
C LEU A 2 0.46 16.36 -3.33
N SER A 3 0.01 15.15 -3.06
CA SER A 3 -1.39 14.76 -3.03
C SER A 3 -1.81 14.51 -1.58
N THR A 4 -2.40 15.52 -0.94
CA THR A 4 -2.76 15.50 0.48
C THR A 4 -4.23 15.19 0.74
N SER A 5 -4.98 14.90 -0.30
CA SER A 5 -6.37 14.46 -0.17
C SER A 5 -6.50 13.19 -0.98
N THR A 6 -6.42 12.06 -0.31
CA THR A 6 -6.61 10.75 -0.93
C THR A 6 -8.08 10.56 -1.27
N CYS A 7 -8.38 9.60 -2.14
CA CYS A 7 -9.77 9.25 -2.47
C CYS A 7 -10.63 9.03 -1.22
N TRP A 8 -10.02 8.49 -0.16
CA TRP A 8 -10.68 8.15 1.09
C TRP A 8 -10.97 9.32 2.02
N ARG A 9 -10.45 10.52 1.70
CA ARG A 9 -10.61 11.74 2.50
C ARG A 9 -11.20 12.92 1.71
N GLN A 10 -11.85 12.62 0.60
CA GLN A 10 -12.65 13.58 -0.18
C GLN A 10 -14.14 13.24 -0.16
N ASP A 11 -14.58 12.67 0.92
CA ASP A 11 -15.93 12.23 1.21
C ASP A 11 -16.98 13.33 1.02
N HIS A 12 -16.63 14.58 1.28
CA HIS A 12 -17.50 15.74 1.11
C HIS A 12 -17.60 16.23 -0.35
N ASN A 13 -16.71 15.80 -1.24
CA ASN A 13 -16.74 16.19 -2.66
C ASN A 13 -17.34 15.11 -3.57
N GLY A 14 -17.51 13.88 -3.09
CA GLY A 14 -17.95 12.74 -3.87
C GLY A 14 -16.95 12.32 -4.96
N PHE A 15 -17.33 11.33 -5.74
CA PHE A 15 -16.43 10.70 -6.73
C PHE A 15 -15.98 11.66 -7.86
N SER A 16 -16.71 12.72 -8.15
CA SER A 16 -16.37 13.67 -9.21
C SER A 16 -15.07 14.44 -8.97
N HIS A 17 -14.56 14.44 -7.73
CA HIS A 17 -13.30 15.10 -7.35
C HIS A 17 -12.23 14.12 -6.87
N GLN A 18 -12.51 12.82 -6.97
CA GLN A 18 -11.64 11.74 -6.49
C GLN A 18 -11.11 10.96 -7.68
N SER A 19 -10.05 11.45 -8.33
CA SER A 19 -9.46 10.74 -9.46
C SER A 19 -8.01 10.36 -9.17
N PRO A 20 -7.74 9.08 -8.93
CA PRO A 20 -6.37 8.59 -8.80
C PRO A 20 -5.68 8.38 -10.16
N MET A 21 -6.29 8.78 -11.25
CA MET A 21 -5.74 8.61 -12.61
C MET A 21 -4.31 9.15 -12.74
N LEU A 22 -3.99 10.24 -12.03
CA LEU A 22 -2.63 10.79 -12.05
C LEU A 22 -1.59 9.76 -11.56
N ILE A 23 -1.93 8.98 -10.52
CA ILE A 23 -1.05 7.93 -9.98
C ILE A 23 -0.78 6.89 -11.07
N SER A 24 -1.82 6.32 -11.66
CA SER A 24 -1.72 5.32 -12.73
C SER A 24 -0.94 5.87 -13.93
N SER A 25 -1.27 7.08 -14.37
CA SER A 25 -0.58 7.73 -15.51
C SER A 25 0.91 7.99 -15.26
N LEU A 26 1.30 8.22 -14.02
CA LEU A 26 2.72 8.39 -13.66
C LEU A 26 3.44 7.04 -13.57
N LEU A 27 2.78 6.02 -13.04
CA LEU A 27 3.32 4.66 -12.93
C LEU A 27 3.49 3.98 -14.30
N ASP A 28 2.63 4.28 -15.25
CA ASP A 28 2.68 3.75 -16.63
C ASP A 28 3.81 4.36 -17.48
N ARG A 29 4.50 5.38 -16.97
CA ARG A 29 5.57 6.02 -17.74
C ARG A 29 6.86 5.18 -17.68
N PRO A 30 7.45 4.81 -18.84
CA PRO A 30 8.60 3.92 -18.89
C PRO A 30 9.93 4.58 -18.48
N GLY A 31 9.92 5.86 -18.14
CA GLY A 31 11.13 6.62 -17.84
C GLY A 31 11.52 6.56 -16.36
N HIS A 32 12.83 6.60 -16.08
CA HIS A 32 13.39 6.64 -14.72
C HIS A 32 13.25 7.99 -13.99
N HIS A 33 12.38 8.88 -14.51
CA HIS A 33 12.29 10.26 -14.03
C HIS A 33 11.09 10.50 -13.13
N VAL A 34 10.26 9.48 -12.89
CA VAL A 34 9.06 9.60 -12.07
C VAL A 34 9.18 8.71 -10.85
N ASN A 35 8.83 9.24 -9.69
CA ASN A 35 8.71 8.48 -8.45
C ASN A 35 7.35 8.71 -7.82
N CYS A 36 6.73 7.65 -7.31
CA CYS A 36 5.48 7.69 -6.58
C CYS A 36 5.70 7.09 -5.18
N PHE A 37 5.54 7.93 -4.16
CA PHE A 37 5.74 7.57 -2.76
C PHE A 37 4.43 7.60 -2.00
N PHE A 38 4.30 6.68 -1.06
CA PHE A 38 3.12 6.48 -0.22
C PHE A 38 3.57 6.33 1.24
N PRO A 39 3.94 7.44 1.92
CA PRO A 39 4.21 7.40 3.34
C PRO A 39 3.03 6.81 4.11
N VAL A 40 3.32 5.92 5.06
CA VAL A 40 2.29 5.17 5.78
C VAL A 40 1.87 5.86 7.07
N ASP A 41 2.71 6.74 7.59
CA ASP A 41 2.52 7.49 8.84
C ASP A 41 3.41 8.73 8.88
N ALA A 42 3.30 9.53 9.93
CA ALA A 42 4.09 10.74 10.09
C ALA A 42 5.61 10.47 10.14
N SER A 43 6.04 9.34 10.72
CA SER A 43 7.45 8.98 10.80
C SER A 43 8.06 8.71 9.42
N SER A 44 7.29 8.16 8.49
CA SER A 44 7.74 7.87 7.12
C SER A 44 7.74 9.08 6.18
N VAL A 45 7.08 10.16 6.57
CA VAL A 45 7.09 11.42 5.79
C VAL A 45 8.48 12.06 5.78
N ALA A 46 9.19 12.09 6.91
CA ALA A 46 10.51 12.73 7.02
C ALA A 46 11.54 12.11 6.05
N PRO A 47 11.83 10.80 6.06
CA PRO A 47 12.79 10.21 5.11
C PRO A 47 12.34 10.34 3.64
N CYS A 48 11.03 10.37 3.38
CA CYS A 48 10.51 10.66 2.05
C CYS A 48 10.91 12.07 1.61
N PHE A 49 10.68 13.08 2.43
CA PHE A 49 11.02 14.47 2.10
C PHE A 49 12.54 14.69 2.01
N ASP A 50 13.34 14.06 2.85
CA ASP A 50 14.81 14.09 2.72
C ASP A 50 15.26 13.59 1.34
N PHE A 51 14.67 12.50 0.85
CA PHE A 51 14.93 12.02 -0.51
C PHE A 51 14.48 13.05 -1.57
N LEU A 52 13.29 13.63 -1.42
CA LEU A 52 12.75 14.60 -2.38
C LEU A 52 13.65 15.83 -2.51
N MET A 53 14.13 16.36 -1.40
CA MET A 53 14.98 17.55 -1.37
C MET A 53 16.36 17.33 -2.02
N GLN A 54 16.81 16.08 -2.08
CA GLN A 54 18.08 15.70 -2.72
C GLN A 54 17.89 15.26 -4.18
N SER A 55 16.67 14.98 -4.61
CA SER A 55 16.39 14.49 -5.96
C SER A 55 16.59 15.58 -7.02
N LYS A 56 17.19 15.20 -8.17
CA LYS A 56 17.42 16.12 -9.29
C LYS A 56 16.89 15.51 -10.58
N ASN A 57 16.29 16.35 -11.42
CA ASN A 57 15.75 15.96 -12.73
C ASN A 57 14.71 14.84 -12.64
N GLN A 58 13.87 14.87 -11.59
CA GLN A 58 12.85 13.86 -11.33
C GLN A 58 11.51 14.53 -11.01
N VAL A 59 10.43 13.85 -11.37
CA VAL A 59 9.08 14.18 -10.93
C VAL A 59 8.72 13.24 -9.79
N ASN A 60 8.49 13.80 -8.62
CA ASN A 60 8.11 13.04 -7.44
C ASN A 60 6.66 13.33 -7.10
N LEU A 61 5.84 12.29 -7.01
CA LEU A 61 4.51 12.33 -6.44
C LEU A 61 4.56 11.71 -5.04
N VAL A 62 4.05 12.43 -4.07
CA VAL A 62 3.85 11.91 -2.71
C VAL A 62 2.38 11.97 -2.38
N THR A 63 1.81 10.85 -1.96
CA THR A 63 0.41 10.73 -1.58
C THR A 63 0.31 10.36 -0.11
N PHE A 64 -0.30 11.22 0.69
CA PHE A 64 -0.55 10.97 2.11
C PHE A 64 -1.79 11.74 2.58
N ASN A 65 -2.30 11.37 3.74
CA ASN A 65 -3.46 11.99 4.34
C ASN A 65 -3.12 13.34 5.01
N LYS A 66 -4.11 14.20 5.13
CA LYS A 66 -4.03 15.50 5.83
C LYS A 66 -4.67 15.49 7.22
N THR A 67 -5.14 14.34 7.68
CA THR A 67 -5.73 14.14 9.00
C THR A 67 -4.84 13.27 9.85
N ASP A 68 -5.07 13.28 11.15
CA ASP A 68 -4.32 12.45 12.09
C ASP A 68 -4.53 10.96 11.80
N GLU A 69 -3.44 10.24 11.67
CA GLU A 69 -3.40 8.80 11.49
C GLU A 69 -2.45 8.17 12.51
N PRO A 70 -2.62 6.89 12.86
CA PRO A 70 -1.72 6.21 13.77
C PRO A 70 -0.27 6.21 13.28
N ILE A 71 0.67 6.28 14.21
CA ILE A 71 2.09 6.07 13.94
C ILE A 71 2.40 4.59 14.17
N TRP A 72 2.93 3.93 13.15
CA TRP A 72 3.20 2.49 13.14
C TRP A 72 4.67 2.16 13.37
N GLN A 73 5.55 3.12 13.14
CA GLN A 73 6.99 2.93 13.08
C GLN A 73 7.71 3.96 13.94
N THR A 74 8.84 3.58 14.49
CA THR A 74 9.83 4.54 14.99
C THR A 74 10.48 5.28 13.82
N GLU A 75 11.09 6.43 14.09
CA GLU A 75 11.84 7.19 13.06
C GLU A 75 12.93 6.36 12.41
N GLN A 76 13.61 5.51 13.18
CA GLN A 76 14.69 4.66 12.68
C GLN A 76 14.15 3.57 11.74
N GLU A 77 13.07 2.91 12.10
CA GLU A 77 12.39 1.93 11.25
C GLU A 77 11.87 2.58 9.97
N ALA A 78 11.28 3.76 10.07
CA ALA A 78 10.77 4.51 8.92
C ALA A 78 11.88 4.81 7.89
N VAL A 79 13.08 5.21 8.36
CA VAL A 79 14.24 5.43 7.47
C VAL A 79 14.68 4.13 6.78
N GLN A 80 14.72 3.02 7.52
CA GLN A 80 15.10 1.71 6.95
C GLN A 80 14.08 1.22 5.94
N ASN A 81 12.79 1.27 6.30
CA ASN A 81 11.69 0.82 5.46
C ASN A 81 11.54 1.66 4.20
N PHE A 82 11.75 2.98 4.29
CA PHE A 82 11.75 3.85 3.13
C PHE A 82 12.89 3.50 2.15
N LYS A 83 14.09 3.24 2.66
CA LYS A 83 15.24 2.83 1.83
C LYS A 83 15.02 1.47 1.15
N ALA A 84 14.37 0.54 1.86
CA ALA A 84 14.03 -0.77 1.30
C ALA A 84 12.90 -0.69 0.25
N GLY A 85 12.05 0.34 0.30
CA GLY A 85 10.92 0.55 -0.60
C GLY A 85 9.70 -0.31 -0.28
N CYS A 86 9.87 -1.47 0.35
CA CYS A 86 8.82 -2.30 0.93
C CYS A 86 9.35 -3.05 2.15
N SER A 87 8.49 -3.32 3.12
CA SER A 87 8.88 -3.97 4.37
C SER A 87 7.72 -4.72 5.02
N LEU A 88 8.04 -5.77 5.73
CA LEU A 88 7.09 -6.48 6.58
C LEU A 88 6.87 -5.69 7.88
N PHE A 89 5.61 -5.48 8.25
CA PHE A 89 5.23 -4.88 9.52
C PHE A 89 5.14 -5.96 10.59
N GLU A 90 6.25 -6.17 11.28
CA GLU A 90 6.40 -7.24 12.28
C GLU A 90 5.42 -7.10 13.45
N PHE A 91 5.06 -5.87 13.85
CA PHE A 91 4.16 -5.62 14.99
C PHE A 91 2.76 -6.22 14.82
N ILE A 92 2.34 -6.46 13.56
CA ILE A 92 1.03 -7.01 13.23
C ILE A 92 1.12 -8.33 12.46
N SER A 93 2.31 -8.78 12.09
CA SER A 93 2.51 -10.01 11.33
C SER A 93 2.83 -11.19 12.26
N ASN A 94 2.39 -12.38 11.90
CA ASN A 94 2.75 -13.63 12.59
C ASN A 94 3.10 -14.70 11.55
N LYS A 95 4.36 -15.06 11.48
CA LYS A 95 4.84 -16.13 10.59
C LYS A 95 4.59 -17.52 11.18
N LYS A 96 4.43 -18.50 10.31
CA LYS A 96 4.57 -19.92 10.66
C LYS A 96 6.01 -20.24 11.06
N ASP A 97 6.24 -21.41 11.64
CA ASP A 97 7.57 -21.88 12.02
C ASP A 97 8.54 -21.97 10.84
N ASP A 98 8.02 -22.21 9.62
CA ASP A 98 8.78 -22.25 8.37
C ASP A 98 9.01 -20.87 7.74
N GLY A 99 8.57 -19.80 8.41
CA GLY A 99 8.70 -18.42 7.94
C GLY A 99 7.64 -17.97 6.93
N THR A 100 6.66 -18.81 6.60
CA THR A 100 5.58 -18.50 5.63
C THR A 100 4.34 -17.92 6.29
N PHE A 101 3.38 -17.50 5.44
CA PHE A 101 2.07 -17.00 5.85
C PHE A 101 0.96 -17.81 5.21
N ASP A 102 -0.23 -17.82 5.82
CA ASP A 102 -1.44 -18.33 5.19
C ASP A 102 -2.04 -17.29 4.23
N TYR A 103 -1.87 -16.01 4.56
CA TYR A 103 -2.38 -14.90 3.78
C TYR A 103 -1.55 -13.63 3.96
N LEU A 104 -1.43 -12.84 2.90
CA LEU A 104 -0.70 -11.57 2.92
C LEU A 104 -1.59 -10.40 2.55
N PHE A 105 -1.47 -9.32 3.31
CA PHE A 105 -1.97 -8.01 2.97
C PHE A 105 -0.80 -7.14 2.50
N VAL A 106 -0.96 -6.50 1.36
CA VAL A 106 0.07 -5.64 0.77
C VAL A 106 -0.52 -4.26 0.55
N THR A 107 0.02 -3.26 1.22
CA THR A 107 -0.57 -1.92 1.23
C THR A 107 0.40 -0.85 0.78
N ALA A 108 -0.10 0.20 0.15
CA ALA A 108 0.63 1.42 -0.10
C ALA A 108 -0.17 2.62 0.41
N GLY A 109 0.41 3.32 1.39
CA GLY A 109 -0.17 4.50 2.03
C GLY A 109 -0.90 4.23 3.35
N ASP A 110 -1.25 5.31 4.01
CA ASP A 110 -1.72 5.39 5.39
C ASP A 110 -3.07 4.70 5.63
N ILE A 111 -4.13 5.15 4.99
CA ILE A 111 -5.48 4.61 5.20
C ILE A 111 -5.58 3.14 4.77
N ALA A 112 -4.96 2.77 3.66
CA ALA A 112 -4.93 1.40 3.18
C ALA A 112 -4.26 0.47 4.23
N THR A 113 -3.16 0.93 4.81
CA THR A 113 -2.46 0.20 5.87
C THR A 113 -3.30 0.11 7.14
N ARG A 114 -3.96 1.19 7.55
CA ARG A 114 -4.86 1.17 8.71
C ARG A 114 -5.98 0.15 8.53
N GLU A 115 -6.62 0.12 7.37
CA GLU A 115 -7.70 -0.84 7.11
C GLU A 115 -7.17 -2.28 7.12
N ALA A 116 -5.98 -2.55 6.60
CA ALA A 116 -5.37 -3.88 6.65
C ALA A 116 -4.99 -4.30 8.08
N VAL A 117 -4.44 -3.39 8.90
CA VAL A 117 -4.18 -3.66 10.33
C VAL A 117 -5.47 -4.05 11.05
N GLU A 118 -6.54 -3.31 10.84
CA GLU A 118 -7.82 -3.62 11.47
C GLU A 118 -8.45 -4.92 10.93
N ALA A 119 -8.28 -5.24 9.64
CA ALA A 119 -8.69 -6.51 9.07
C ALA A 119 -7.96 -7.70 9.73
N ILE A 120 -6.64 -7.61 9.88
CA ILE A 120 -5.85 -8.65 10.55
C ILE A 120 -6.29 -8.82 12.02
N LYS A 121 -6.60 -7.73 12.73
CA LYS A 121 -7.11 -7.82 14.10
C LYS A 121 -8.45 -8.57 14.17
N LEU A 122 -9.36 -8.33 13.23
CA LEU A 122 -10.62 -9.06 13.13
C LEU A 122 -10.39 -10.54 12.83
N LEU A 123 -9.58 -10.84 11.82
CA LEU A 123 -9.25 -12.20 11.41
C LEU A 123 -8.60 -13.02 12.53
N ARG A 124 -7.75 -12.42 13.34
CA ARG A 124 -7.13 -13.11 14.50
C ARG A 124 -8.13 -13.49 15.60
N GLN A 125 -9.26 -12.80 15.69
CA GLN A 125 -10.31 -13.18 16.62
C GLN A 125 -11.11 -14.38 16.10
N ASP A 126 -11.34 -14.42 14.78
CA ASP A 126 -12.18 -15.45 14.15
C ASP A 126 -11.36 -16.67 13.71
N LEU A 127 -10.11 -16.47 13.34
CA LEU A 127 -9.18 -17.49 12.79
C LEU A 127 -7.82 -17.45 13.52
N PRO A 128 -7.79 -17.73 14.85
CA PRO A 128 -6.58 -17.57 15.66
C PRO A 128 -5.43 -18.51 15.26
N GLU A 129 -5.72 -19.59 14.55
CA GLU A 129 -4.71 -20.55 14.07
C GLU A 129 -4.03 -20.12 12.76
N LYS A 130 -4.53 -19.07 12.11
CA LYS A 130 -3.99 -18.59 10.84
C LYS A 130 -2.88 -17.58 11.03
N HIS A 131 -2.02 -17.52 10.03
CA HIS A 131 -0.82 -16.68 10.02
C HIS A 131 -0.93 -15.63 8.93
N PHE A 132 -1.00 -14.37 9.35
CA PHE A 132 -1.20 -13.21 8.49
C PHE A 132 0.05 -12.34 8.47
N GLY A 133 0.41 -11.85 7.28
CA GLY A 133 1.47 -10.86 7.12
C GLY A 133 0.93 -9.56 6.54
N LEU A 134 1.52 -8.45 6.96
CA LEU A 134 1.28 -7.13 6.39
C LEU A 134 2.58 -6.58 5.82
N ILE A 135 2.62 -6.39 4.49
CA ILE A 135 3.74 -5.76 3.80
C ILE A 135 3.32 -4.36 3.39
N ASN A 136 4.07 -3.38 3.84
CA ASN A 136 3.92 -1.99 3.42
C ASN A 136 4.86 -1.67 2.26
N VAL A 137 4.34 -1.02 1.24
CA VAL A 137 5.08 -0.54 0.07
C VAL A 137 5.12 0.99 0.12
N SER A 138 6.28 1.53 0.46
CA SER A 138 6.48 2.98 0.58
C SER A 138 6.70 3.67 -0.77
N ALA A 139 7.12 2.92 -1.79
CA ALA A 139 7.33 3.43 -3.14
C ALA A 139 6.94 2.39 -4.19
N LEU A 140 6.20 2.81 -5.21
CA LEU A 140 5.83 1.95 -6.36
C LEU A 140 6.78 2.09 -7.56
N THR A 141 7.78 2.94 -7.46
CA THR A 141 8.70 3.25 -8.58
C THR A 141 10.18 3.22 -8.22
N TYR A 142 10.52 3.22 -6.94
CA TYR A 142 11.90 3.31 -6.47
C TYR A 142 12.19 2.24 -5.42
N GLY A 143 13.21 1.42 -5.68
CA GLY A 143 13.70 0.42 -4.71
C GLY A 143 12.71 -0.65 -4.30
N ALA A 144 11.56 -0.71 -4.96
CA ALA A 144 10.45 -1.53 -4.57
C ALA A 144 10.00 -2.45 -5.70
N ILE A 145 8.88 -3.06 -5.46
CA ILE A 145 8.16 -3.98 -6.32
C ILE A 145 7.91 -3.40 -7.72
N GLY A 146 8.05 -2.09 -7.87
CA GLY A 146 7.31 -1.47 -8.93
C GLY A 146 8.02 -1.24 -10.18
N THR A 147 9.23 -0.98 -10.40
CA THR A 147 9.42 -0.70 -11.76
C THR A 147 10.81 -0.56 -12.29
N THR A 148 11.59 0.33 -11.97
CA THR A 148 12.54 0.68 -13.03
C THR A 148 13.90 1.06 -12.51
N LYS A 149 13.93 1.45 -11.27
CA LYS A 149 15.20 1.72 -10.58
C LYS A 149 15.34 0.76 -9.42
N ASN A 150 16.24 -0.21 -9.57
CA ASN A 150 16.48 -1.24 -8.57
C ASN A 150 15.19 -1.99 -8.20
N PRO A 151 14.54 -2.67 -9.15
CA PRO A 151 13.41 -3.51 -8.83
C PRO A 151 13.85 -4.56 -7.82
N LEU A 152 12.94 -4.93 -6.93
CA LEU A 152 13.16 -6.05 -6.03
C LEU A 152 13.53 -7.29 -6.86
N SER A 153 14.56 -8.01 -6.48
CA SER A 153 14.85 -9.27 -7.17
C SER A 153 13.78 -10.31 -6.88
N GLN A 154 13.59 -11.30 -7.76
CA GLN A 154 12.65 -12.39 -7.51
C GLN A 154 12.99 -13.16 -6.23
N ALA A 155 14.26 -13.26 -5.89
CA ALA A 155 14.73 -13.91 -4.66
C ALA A 155 14.31 -13.12 -3.41
N ASP A 156 14.52 -11.79 -3.43
CA ASP A 156 14.12 -10.92 -2.33
C ASP A 156 12.60 -10.85 -2.20
N PHE A 157 11.88 -10.84 -3.33
CA PHE A 157 10.42 -10.94 -3.32
C PHE A 157 9.97 -12.24 -2.64
N ASN A 158 10.51 -13.37 -3.03
CA ASN A 158 10.15 -14.67 -2.46
C ASN A 158 10.50 -14.75 -0.95
N GLN A 159 11.58 -14.12 -0.54
CA GLN A 159 11.96 -14.05 0.87
C GLN A 159 10.99 -13.23 1.69
N LEU A 160 10.49 -12.10 1.15
CA LEU A 160 9.60 -11.19 1.85
C LEU A 160 8.13 -11.64 1.80
N PHE A 161 7.67 -12.08 0.62
CA PHE A 161 6.27 -12.42 0.35
C PHE A 161 5.97 -13.92 0.50
N GLY A 162 6.99 -14.77 0.51
CA GLY A 162 6.79 -16.22 0.35
C GLY A 162 6.49 -16.59 -1.10
N GLN A 163 6.28 -17.90 -1.35
CA GLN A 163 6.13 -18.39 -2.71
C GLN A 163 4.68 -18.65 -3.13
N SER A 164 3.73 -18.75 -2.19
CA SER A 164 2.41 -19.28 -2.48
C SER A 164 1.25 -18.68 -1.68
N ALA A 165 1.51 -17.72 -0.80
CA ALA A 165 0.43 -17.11 -0.01
C ALA A 165 -0.48 -16.27 -0.92
N PRO A 166 -1.82 -16.40 -0.83
CA PRO A 166 -2.73 -15.45 -1.45
C PRO A 166 -2.48 -14.02 -0.92
N ILE A 167 -2.74 -13.04 -1.78
CA ILE A 167 -2.43 -11.63 -1.51
C ILE A 167 -3.67 -10.77 -1.70
N SER A 168 -4.01 -9.94 -0.72
CA SER A 168 -4.88 -8.78 -0.91
C SER A 168 -4.05 -7.51 -0.97
N THR A 169 -4.24 -6.71 -2.03
CA THR A 169 -3.61 -5.40 -2.16
C THR A 169 -4.58 -4.29 -1.84
N SER A 170 -4.11 -3.20 -1.22
CA SER A 170 -4.91 -2.01 -1.02
C SER A 170 -4.06 -0.74 -1.10
N PHE A 171 -4.55 0.27 -1.82
CA PHE A 171 -3.87 1.56 -1.92
C PHE A 171 -4.80 2.69 -2.39
N HIS A 172 -4.25 3.89 -2.65
CA HIS A 172 -5.00 5.09 -3.02
C HIS A 172 -5.35 5.21 -4.51
N GLY A 173 -5.05 4.19 -5.31
CA GLY A 173 -5.29 4.20 -6.74
C GLY A 173 -6.32 3.18 -7.18
N TYR A 174 -6.39 2.96 -8.49
CA TYR A 174 -7.24 1.91 -9.07
C TYR A 174 -6.69 0.52 -8.74
N PRO A 175 -7.53 -0.46 -8.37
CA PRO A 175 -7.07 -1.78 -7.93
C PRO A 175 -6.09 -2.44 -8.90
N ASN A 176 -6.39 -2.37 -10.20
CA ASN A 176 -5.58 -3.00 -11.24
C ASN A 176 -4.15 -2.45 -11.31
N THR A 177 -3.95 -1.17 -11.02
CA THR A 177 -2.61 -0.56 -11.07
C THR A 177 -1.64 -1.28 -10.14
N PHE A 178 -2.06 -1.60 -8.92
CA PHE A 178 -1.20 -2.30 -7.97
C PHE A 178 -1.09 -3.80 -8.23
N THR A 179 -2.20 -4.45 -8.60
CA THR A 179 -2.20 -5.86 -8.98
C THR A 179 -1.31 -6.14 -10.19
N ASP A 180 -1.33 -5.27 -11.19
CA ASP A 180 -0.49 -5.43 -12.38
C ASP A 180 1.01 -5.32 -12.06
N ILE A 181 1.38 -4.42 -11.15
CA ILE A 181 2.76 -4.31 -10.66
C ILE A 181 3.20 -5.61 -9.98
N LEU A 182 2.40 -6.14 -9.05
CA LEU A 182 2.72 -7.37 -8.34
C LEU A 182 2.70 -8.62 -9.23
N SER A 183 1.93 -8.61 -10.30
CA SER A 183 1.85 -9.73 -11.25
C SER A 183 3.16 -9.99 -12.00
N ASN A 184 4.12 -9.06 -11.95
CA ASN A 184 5.48 -9.30 -12.45
C ASN A 184 6.27 -10.30 -11.59
N TYR A 185 5.83 -10.58 -10.37
CA TYR A 185 6.52 -11.43 -9.41
C TYR A 185 5.75 -12.71 -9.07
N THR A 186 4.43 -12.69 -9.15
CA THR A 186 3.56 -13.81 -8.74
C THR A 186 2.35 -13.92 -9.65
N ASP A 187 1.65 -15.07 -9.62
CA ASP A 187 0.46 -15.28 -10.45
C ASP A 187 -0.65 -14.29 -10.06
N LYS A 188 -1.13 -13.55 -11.03
CA LYS A 188 -2.23 -12.58 -10.85
C LYS A 188 -3.48 -13.20 -10.22
N LYS A 189 -3.72 -14.51 -10.43
CA LYS A 189 -4.85 -15.24 -9.83
C LYS A 189 -4.77 -15.34 -8.31
N CYS A 190 -3.57 -15.19 -7.75
CA CYS A 190 -3.35 -15.18 -6.31
C CYS A 190 -3.52 -13.80 -5.68
N ILE A 191 -3.82 -12.76 -6.48
CA ILE A 191 -3.90 -11.38 -6.02
C ILE A 191 -5.33 -10.88 -6.13
N LYS A 192 -5.90 -10.41 -5.02
CA LYS A 192 -7.12 -9.60 -4.97
C LYS A 192 -6.76 -8.14 -4.80
N GLY A 193 -7.29 -7.27 -5.67
CA GLY A 193 -7.00 -5.85 -5.64
C GLY A 193 -8.13 -5.06 -5.00
N HIS A 194 -7.77 -4.17 -4.08
CA HIS A 194 -8.66 -3.17 -3.49
C HIS A 194 -8.12 -1.77 -3.75
N GLY A 195 -9.01 -0.86 -4.03
CA GLY A 195 -8.66 0.51 -4.36
C GLY A 195 -9.90 1.33 -4.68
N PHE A 196 -9.72 2.44 -5.36
CA PHE A 196 -10.83 3.31 -5.74
C PHE A 196 -11.55 2.75 -6.98
N GLU A 197 -12.83 2.48 -6.86
CA GLU A 197 -13.70 1.94 -7.93
C GLU A 197 -14.70 2.98 -8.45
N GLU A 198 -14.44 4.26 -8.19
CA GLU A 198 -15.31 5.39 -8.59
C GLU A 198 -16.73 5.29 -8.03
N GLN A 199 -16.87 4.63 -6.87
CA GLN A 199 -18.16 4.53 -6.18
C GLN A 199 -18.26 5.56 -5.09
N GLY A 200 -19.45 6.09 -4.88
CA GLY A 200 -19.73 6.98 -3.77
C GLY A 200 -20.31 8.32 -4.18
N SER A 201 -20.62 9.07 -3.16
CA SER A 201 -21.16 10.40 -3.23
C SER A 201 -20.66 11.17 -2.01
N THR A 202 -21.33 12.19 -1.55
CA THR A 202 -21.02 12.84 -0.28
C THR A 202 -21.41 11.90 0.88
N VAL A 203 -20.45 11.19 1.46
CA VAL A 203 -20.64 10.16 2.48
C VAL A 203 -19.54 10.28 3.56
N THR A 204 -19.61 9.47 4.62
CA THR A 204 -18.53 9.41 5.60
C THR A 204 -17.28 8.71 5.01
N PRO A 205 -16.06 8.99 5.52
CA PRO A 205 -14.84 8.32 5.05
C PRO A 205 -14.93 6.78 5.07
N PHE A 206 -15.52 6.21 6.11
CA PHE A 206 -15.67 4.75 6.19
C PHE A 206 -16.72 4.22 5.19
N ALA A 207 -17.81 4.94 4.96
CA ALA A 207 -18.76 4.58 3.92
C ALA A 207 -18.12 4.63 2.53
N MET A 208 -17.24 5.61 2.26
CA MET A 208 -16.48 5.68 1.01
C MET A 208 -15.61 4.43 0.82
N LEU A 209 -14.89 4.00 1.83
CA LEU A 209 -14.11 2.76 1.80
C LEU A 209 -15.00 1.54 1.55
N THR A 210 -16.17 1.49 2.19
CA THR A 210 -17.11 0.37 2.05
C THR A 210 -17.68 0.31 0.63
N MET A 211 -18.08 1.44 0.05
CA MET A 211 -18.63 1.50 -1.31
C MET A 211 -17.61 1.13 -2.39
N ASN A 212 -16.32 1.33 -2.11
CA ASN A 212 -15.22 0.95 -3.00
C ASN A 212 -14.56 -0.39 -2.62
N HIS A 213 -15.21 -1.20 -1.81
CA HIS A 213 -14.73 -2.52 -1.36
C HIS A 213 -13.32 -2.52 -0.76
N ALA A 214 -12.88 -1.40 -0.19
CA ALA A 214 -11.54 -1.20 0.35
C ALA A 214 -11.49 -1.08 1.88
N SER A 215 -12.61 -1.35 2.57
CA SER A 215 -12.68 -1.33 4.02
C SER A 215 -12.10 -2.60 4.64
N ARG A 216 -11.74 -2.53 5.93
CA ARG A 216 -11.28 -3.68 6.73
C ARG A 216 -12.17 -4.91 6.63
N LEU A 217 -13.48 -4.70 6.46
CA LEU A 217 -14.45 -5.79 6.33
C LEU A 217 -14.26 -6.53 5.00
N HIS A 218 -14.07 -5.80 3.91
CA HIS A 218 -13.85 -6.40 2.60
C HIS A 218 -12.49 -7.11 2.53
N LEU A 219 -11.45 -6.51 3.11
CA LEU A 219 -10.14 -7.16 3.23
C LEU A 219 -10.22 -8.45 4.05
N ALA A 220 -10.98 -8.46 5.13
CA ALA A 220 -11.18 -9.68 5.93
C ALA A 220 -11.99 -10.75 5.21
N LEU A 221 -12.92 -10.38 4.33
CA LEU A 221 -13.71 -11.33 3.53
C LEU A 221 -12.92 -12.03 2.42
N ASP A 222 -11.70 -11.59 2.12
CA ASP A 222 -10.84 -12.22 1.12
C ASP A 222 -10.22 -13.53 1.62
N VAL A 223 -10.14 -13.71 2.94
CA VAL A 223 -9.56 -14.87 3.62
C VAL A 223 -10.57 -15.97 3.83
#